data_ce98bde529eba758b2d04381bebc6d22
#
_entry.id   ce98bde529eba758b2d04381bebc6d22
#
_cell.length_a   1.000
_cell.length_b   1.000
_cell.length_c   1.000
_cell.angle_alpha   90.00
_cell.angle_beta   90.00
_cell.angle_gamma   90.00
#
_symmetry.space_group_name_H-M   'P 1'
#
loop_
_entity.id
_entity.type
_entity.pdbx_description
1 polymer ?
#
loop_
_entity_poly.entity_id
_entity_poly.type
_entity_poly.pdbx_seq_one_letter_code
_entity_poly.pdbx_strand_id
1 'polypeptide(L)' 'MKAKEIRELTLQEVEKKLRDAGQELVNLRLRKQAGQVEDSSLLNSLRKDIARLKTIRAEKAIA' A
#
# COMPACT_ATOMS: atom_id res chain seq x y z
N MET A 1 -0.68 -7.17 -4.91
CA MET A 1 -0.02 -6.35 -5.95
C MET A 1 1.40 -6.86 -6.17
N LYS A 2 1.74 -7.15 -7.40
CA LYS A 2 3.05 -7.70 -7.74
C LYS A 2 4.04 -6.57 -8.04
N ALA A 3 5.30 -6.75 -7.64
CA ALA A 3 6.33 -5.75 -7.87
C ALA A 3 6.49 -5.39 -9.37
N LYS A 4 6.36 -6.38 -10.24
CA LYS A 4 6.44 -6.16 -11.69
C LYS A 4 5.36 -5.18 -12.17
N GLU A 5 4.14 -5.32 -11.67
CA GLU A 5 3.03 -4.44 -12.03
C GLU A 5 3.31 -3.01 -11.58
N ILE A 6 3.84 -2.85 -10.37
CA ILE A 6 4.16 -1.53 -9.82
C ILE A 6 5.27 -0.86 -10.63
N ARG A 7 6.27 -1.63 -11.08
CA ARG A 7 7.38 -1.08 -11.88
C ARG A 7 6.96 -0.58 -13.24
N GLU A 8 5.83 -1.04 -13.75
CA GLU A 8 5.28 -0.57 -15.03
C GLU A 8 4.56 0.78 -14.88
N LEU A 9 4.27 1.21 -13.65
CA LEU A 9 3.59 2.47 -13.39
C LEU A 9 4.56 3.65 -13.41
N THR A 10 4.03 4.84 -13.70
CA THR A 10 4.81 6.06 -13.57
C THR A 10 5.02 6.41 -12.09
N LEU A 11 5.99 7.29 -11.81
CA LEU A 11 6.23 7.75 -10.44
C LEU A 11 4.97 8.37 -9.82
N GLN A 12 4.25 9.19 -10.60
CA GLN A 12 3.02 9.82 -10.12
C GLN A 12 1.95 8.79 -9.77
N GLU A 13 1.80 7.75 -10.59
CA GLU A 13 0.85 6.68 -10.32
C GLU A 13 1.21 5.89 -9.07
N VAL A 14 2.51 5.62 -8.87
CA VAL A 14 2.99 4.93 -7.68
C VAL A 14 2.69 5.77 -6.43
N GLU A 15 2.95 7.07 -6.47
CA GLU A 15 2.67 7.97 -5.36
C GLU A 15 1.18 8.04 -5.03
N LYS A 16 0.34 8.05 -6.06
CA LYS A 16 -1.11 8.03 -5.86
C LYS A 16 -1.57 6.74 -5.17
N LYS A 17 -1.09 5.60 -5.66
CA LYS A 17 -1.41 4.30 -5.05
C LYS A 17 -0.93 4.22 -3.61
N LEU A 18 0.23 4.79 -3.34
CA LEU A 18 0.79 4.82 -1.98
C LEU A 18 -0.10 5.62 -1.03
N ARG A 19 -0.59 6.77 -1.46
CA ARG A 19 -1.51 7.58 -0.65
C ARG A 19 -2.83 6.86 -0.42
N ASP A 20 -3.40 6.26 -1.47
CA ASP A 20 -4.65 5.52 -1.39
C ASP A 20 -4.52 4.32 -0.45
N ALA A 21 -3.43 3.58 -0.57
CA ALA A 21 -3.16 2.42 0.29
C ALA A 21 -2.96 2.84 1.75
N GLY A 22 -2.28 3.96 1.99
CA GLY A 22 -2.11 4.51 3.33
C GLY A 22 -3.44 4.88 3.97
N GLN A 23 -4.33 5.51 3.21
CA GLN A 23 -5.66 5.87 3.69
C GLN A 23 -6.49 4.63 4.00
N GLU A 24 -6.43 3.63 3.14
CA GLU A 24 -7.12 2.36 3.35
C GLU A 24 -6.61 1.64 4.61
N LEU A 25 -5.30 1.68 4.85
CA LEU A 25 -4.72 1.09 6.06
C LEU A 25 -5.26 1.76 7.33
N VAL A 26 -5.37 3.08 7.33
CA VAL A 26 -5.93 3.81 8.47
C VAL A 26 -7.39 3.41 8.70
N ASN A 27 -8.17 3.35 7.63
CA ASN A 27 -9.57 2.96 7.71
C ASN A 27 -9.75 1.54 8.26
N LEU A 28 -8.91 0.59 7.82
CA LEU A 28 -8.96 -0.79 8.30
C LEU A 28 -8.57 -0.89 9.78
N ARG A 29 -7.57 -0.11 10.22
CA ARG A 29 -7.17 -0.07 11.61
C ARG A 29 -8.31 0.43 12.51
N LEU A 30 -9.00 1.48 12.07
CA LEU A 30 -10.14 2.01 12.80
C LEU A 30 -11.27 0.99 12.90
N ARG A 31 -11.56 0.28 11.81
CA ARG A 31 -12.57 -0.78 11.81
C ARG A 31 -12.19 -1.92 12.75
N LYS A 32 -10.92 -2.29 12.77
CA LYS A 32 -10.44 -3.35 13.66
C LYS A 32 -10.61 -2.95 15.12
N GLN A 33 -10.29 -1.71 15.46
CA GLN A 33 -10.48 -1.19 16.82
C GLN A 33 -11.96 -1.20 17.23
N ALA A 34 -12.84 -0.97 16.27
CA ALA A 34 -14.28 -0.98 16.50
C ALA A 34 -14.86 -2.41 16.51
N GLY A 35 -14.03 -3.44 16.31
CA GLY A 35 -14.49 -4.82 16.29
C GLY A 35 -15.20 -5.24 15.02
N GLN A 36 -15.12 -4.43 13.95
CA GLN A 36 -15.81 -4.70 12.69
C GLN A 36 -15.02 -5.60 11.75
N VAL A 37 -13.71 -5.76 11.98
CA VAL A 37 -12.83 -6.58 11.16
C VAL A 37 -12.13 -7.59 12.05
N GLU A 38 -12.39 -8.87 11.86
CA GLU A 38 -11.78 -9.94 12.64
C GLU A 38 -10.48 -10.45 12.01
N ASP A 39 -10.38 -10.39 10.68
CA ASP A 39 -9.27 -10.95 9.93
C ASP A 39 -8.14 -9.93 9.76
N SER A 40 -6.96 -10.25 10.31
CA SER A 40 -5.78 -9.41 10.20
C SER A 40 -5.01 -9.62 8.88
N SER A 41 -5.39 -10.60 8.07
CA SER A 41 -4.70 -10.88 6.81
C SER A 41 -4.79 -9.72 5.82
N LEU A 42 -5.90 -9.00 5.79
CA LEU A 42 -6.08 -7.82 4.95
C LEU A 42 -5.09 -6.72 5.34
N LEU A 43 -4.91 -6.49 6.65
CA LEU A 43 -3.94 -5.50 7.13
C LEU A 43 -2.52 -5.89 6.74
N ASN A 44 -2.18 -7.17 6.87
CA ASN A 44 -0.85 -7.66 6.53
C ASN A 44 -0.58 -7.53 5.03
N SER A 45 -1.56 -7.89 4.19
CA SER A 45 -1.45 -7.74 2.74
C SER A 45 -1.25 -6.28 2.35
N LEU A 46 -2.01 -5.38 2.96
CA LEU A 46 -1.93 -3.96 2.67
C LEU A 46 -0.59 -3.37 3.09
N ARG A 47 -0.06 -3.79 4.25
CA ARG A 47 1.27 -3.38 4.70
C ARG A 47 2.36 -3.82 3.71
N LYS A 48 2.26 -5.04 3.18
CA LYS A 48 3.21 -5.55 2.19
C LYS A 48 3.13 -4.74 0.91
N ASP A 49 1.93 -4.42 0.45
CA ASP A 49 1.74 -3.59 -0.75
C ASP A 49 2.35 -2.20 -0.55
N ILE A 50 2.14 -1.58 0.60
CA ILE A 50 2.70 -0.27 0.92
C ILE A 50 4.24 -0.33 0.91
N ALA A 51 4.82 -1.38 1.50
CA ALA A 51 6.26 -1.57 1.52
C ALA A 51 6.83 -1.68 0.11
N ARG A 52 6.17 -2.45 -0.76
CA ARG A 52 6.59 -2.59 -2.17
C ARG A 52 6.48 -1.26 -2.91
N LEU A 53 5.40 -0.53 -2.71
CA LEU A 53 5.20 0.77 -3.34
C LEU A 53 6.28 1.77 -2.92
N LYS A 54 6.62 1.81 -1.63
CA LYS A 54 7.69 2.68 -1.12
C LYS A 54 9.04 2.34 -1.71
N THR A 55 9.35 1.05 -1.80
CA THR A 55 10.62 0.58 -2.36
C THR A 55 10.74 0.98 -3.84
N ILE A 56 9.70 0.75 -4.61
CA ILE A 56 9.71 1.05 -6.04
C ILE A 56 9.68 2.56 -6.28
N ARG A 57 8.98 3.31 -5.43
CA ARG A 57 9.03 4.77 -5.50
C ARG A 57 10.45 5.29 -5.32
N ALA A 58 11.18 4.73 -4.36
CA ALA A 58 12.57 5.10 -4.13
C ALA A 58 13.45 4.75 -5.33
N GLU A 59 13.26 3.58 -5.93
CA GLU A 59 13.99 3.18 -7.14
C GLU A 59 13.74 4.17 -8.28
N LYS A 60 12.49 4.55 -8.50
CA LYS A 60 12.12 5.48 -9.58
C LYS A 60 12.62 6.89 -9.34
N ALA A 61 12.67 7.31 -8.10
CA ALA A 61 13.16 8.66 -7.75
C ALA A 61 14.66 8.79 -7.96
N ILE A 62 15.41 7.69 -7.82
CA ILE A 62 16.87 7.68 -8.04
C ILE A 62 17.20 7.58 -9.53
N ALA A 63 16.38 6.89 -10.28
CA ALA A 63 16.57 6.74 -11.72
C ALA A 63 16.22 8.02 -12.45
#